data_f9f668af7485db7fdde2e49edb08ea2a
#
_entry.id   f9f668af7485db7fdde2e49edb08ea2a
#
_cell.length_a   1.000
_cell.length_b   1.000
_cell.length_c   1.000
_cell.angle_alpha   90.00
_cell.angle_beta   90.00
_cell.angle_gamma   90.00
#
_symmetry.space_group_name_H-M   'P 1'
#
loop_
_entity.id
_entity.type
_entity.pdbx_description
1 polymer ?
#
loop_
_entity_poly.entity_id
_entity_poly.type
_entity_poly.pdbx_seq_one_letter_code
_entity_poly.pdbx_strand_id
1 'polypeptide(L)'
;MIDLYFYRENYFNLHQYRKYRVYVKKITKNVIKDSLKRIFLYRACLYKLKMMGMGRVFSYTIAEEAGVTADQVRKDFSEFGIKGNKRGGYLITDLLEKMENIFYGNSEHNIILVGMGNLGQALSGYTMFAQRHMNVIAAFDIDPLKFRIRHEIPVYPLSKLNEVIQCYKVKAAIITVPEISAQQVCDELV
;
A
#
# COMPACT_ATOMS: atom_id res chain seq x y z
N MET A 1 -12.17 -9.73 -8.54
CA MET A 1 -11.11 -10.29 -7.66
C MET A 1 -10.42 -9.10 -7.02
N ILE A 2 -10.58 -8.91 -5.73
CA ILE A 2 -10.09 -7.76 -4.98
C ILE A 2 -8.72 -8.11 -4.43
N ASP A 3 -7.71 -7.29 -4.74
CA ASP A 3 -6.36 -7.46 -4.17
C ASP A 3 -6.31 -6.80 -2.79
N LEU A 4 -6.03 -7.61 -1.77
CA LEU A 4 -5.84 -7.16 -0.40
C LEU A 4 -4.33 -7.10 -0.10
N TYR A 5 -3.82 -5.96 0.35
CA TYR A 5 -2.39 -5.76 0.63
C TYR A 5 -2.09 -5.77 2.12
N PHE A 6 -1.04 -6.51 2.50
CA PHE A 6 -0.47 -6.49 3.85
C PHE A 6 0.67 -5.47 3.89
N TYR A 7 0.53 -4.43 4.69
CA TYR A 7 1.61 -3.48 4.94
C TYR A 7 2.12 -3.67 6.37
N ARG A 8 3.33 -4.22 6.51
CA ARG A 8 4.05 -4.28 7.77
C ARG A 8 5.16 -3.24 7.71
N GLU A 9 4.89 -2.02 8.16
CA GLU A 9 5.96 -1.10 8.51
C GLU A 9 6.49 -1.46 9.90
N ASN A 10 7.68 -2.04 9.95
CA ASN A 10 8.51 -1.96 11.13
C ASN A 10 9.12 -0.56 11.13
N TYR A 11 8.77 0.25 12.08
CA TYR A 11 9.44 1.38 12.74
C TYR A 11 8.43 2.46 13.13
N PHE A 12 7.62 2.14 14.12
CA PHE A 12 7.18 3.09 15.14
C PHE A 12 6.84 2.29 16.40
N ASN A 13 7.25 2.79 17.55
CA ASN A 13 7.14 2.13 18.85
C ASN A 13 5.66 1.97 19.24
N LEU A 14 5.06 0.85 18.82
CA LEU A 14 3.62 0.56 18.86
C LEU A 14 3.18 -0.06 20.19
N HIS A 15 3.87 0.25 21.31
CA HIS A 15 3.39 -0.24 22.61
C HIS A 15 2.02 0.33 23.03
N GLN A 16 1.52 1.37 22.36
CA GLN A 16 0.26 2.01 22.72
C GLN A 16 -0.93 1.66 21.81
N TYR A 17 -0.72 0.96 20.67
CA TYR A 17 -1.78 0.66 19.68
C TYR A 17 -2.00 -0.84 19.44
N ARG A 18 -1.94 -1.66 20.50
CA ARG A 18 -2.25 -3.11 20.43
C ARG A 18 -3.68 -3.46 20.00
N LYS A 19 -4.54 -2.49 19.71
CA LYS A 19 -5.98 -2.66 19.51
C LYS A 19 -6.45 -2.68 18.05
N TYR A 20 -5.57 -2.40 17.08
CA TYR A 20 -5.95 -2.32 15.67
C TYR A 20 -5.02 -3.16 14.80
N ARG A 21 -5.55 -4.24 14.21
CA ARG A 21 -4.89 -4.97 13.12
C ARG A 21 -5.50 -4.50 11.80
N VAL A 22 -4.66 -4.03 10.89
CA VAL A 22 -5.05 -3.83 9.49
C VAL A 22 -4.81 -5.15 8.77
N TYR A 23 -5.87 -5.79 8.32
CA TYR A 23 -5.78 -7.01 7.51
C TYR A 23 -5.85 -6.65 6.05
N VAL A 24 -4.84 -7.07 5.31
CA VAL A 24 -4.78 -6.91 3.86
C VAL A 24 -4.52 -8.29 3.27
N LYS A 25 -5.53 -8.92 2.68
CA LYS A 25 -5.42 -10.27 2.10
C LYS A 25 -5.29 -10.16 0.59
N LYS A 26 -4.25 -10.72 0.02
CA LYS A 26 -4.12 -10.91 -1.42
C LYS A 26 -4.64 -12.29 -1.80
N ILE A 27 -5.70 -12.33 -2.59
CA ILE A 27 -6.19 -13.56 -3.17
C ILE A 27 -5.83 -13.59 -4.66
N THR A 28 -4.59 -13.89 -4.94
CA THR A 28 -4.20 -14.45 -6.22
C THR A 28 -3.03 -15.40 -5.98
N LYS A 29 -3.16 -16.63 -6.47
CA LYS A 29 -2.10 -17.65 -6.56
C LYS A 29 -1.00 -17.26 -7.58
N ASN A 30 -0.68 -16.00 -7.73
CA ASN A 30 0.51 -15.59 -8.46
C ASN A 30 1.64 -15.49 -7.44
N VAL A 31 2.54 -16.45 -7.50
CA VAL A 31 3.84 -16.39 -6.83
C VAL A 31 4.46 -15.05 -7.22
N ILE A 32 4.49 -14.10 -6.28
CA ILE A 32 5.19 -12.83 -6.48
C ILE A 32 6.63 -13.21 -6.80
N LYS A 33 7.14 -12.84 -7.98
CA LYS A 33 8.53 -13.10 -8.35
C LYS A 33 9.44 -12.61 -7.23
N ASP A 34 10.46 -13.38 -6.90
CA ASP A 34 11.38 -13.02 -5.82
C ASP A 34 12.10 -11.69 -6.10
N SER A 35 12.32 -11.35 -7.37
CA SER A 35 12.82 -10.04 -7.79
C SER A 35 11.88 -8.91 -7.35
N LEU A 36 10.56 -9.06 -7.46
CA LEU A 36 9.60 -8.04 -7.03
C LEU A 36 9.61 -7.87 -5.50
N LYS A 37 9.76 -8.96 -4.73
CA LYS A 37 9.93 -8.87 -3.26
C LYS A 37 11.18 -8.07 -2.90
N ARG A 38 12.29 -8.28 -3.63
CA ARG A 38 13.51 -7.51 -3.40
C ARG A 38 13.37 -6.04 -3.81
N ILE A 39 12.61 -5.72 -4.85
CA ILE A 39 12.31 -4.31 -5.19
C ILE A 39 11.57 -3.60 -4.04
N PHE A 40 10.63 -4.28 -3.35
CA PHE A 40 10.01 -3.74 -2.13
C PHE A 40 11.04 -3.48 -1.02
N LEU A 41 11.97 -4.42 -0.81
CA LEU A 41 13.05 -4.27 0.16
C LEU A 41 13.96 -3.09 -0.22
N TYR A 42 14.38 -3.00 -1.48
CA TYR A 42 15.22 -1.88 -1.95
C TYR A 42 14.54 -0.53 -1.79
N ARG A 43 13.22 -0.45 -2.01
CA ARG A 43 12.45 0.76 -1.75
C ARG A 43 12.53 1.19 -0.29
N ALA A 44 12.38 0.28 0.65
CA ALA A 44 12.50 0.57 2.07
C ALA A 44 13.92 1.07 2.43
N CYS A 45 14.96 0.44 1.88
CA CYS A 45 16.34 0.90 2.04
C CYS A 45 16.54 2.32 1.48
N LEU A 46 15.98 2.64 0.31
CA LEU A 46 16.08 3.95 -0.30
C LEU A 46 15.39 5.05 0.51
N TYR A 47 14.22 4.76 1.11
CA TYR A 47 13.58 5.72 2.02
C TYR A 47 14.46 6.01 3.24
N LYS A 48 15.07 4.97 3.85
CA LYS A 48 16.02 5.13 4.96
C LYS A 48 17.19 6.02 4.55
N LEU A 49 17.85 5.72 3.42
CA LEU A 49 18.99 6.48 2.92
C LEU A 49 18.60 7.93 2.58
N LYS A 50 17.42 8.17 2.04
CA LYS A 50 16.86 9.50 1.79
C LYS A 50 16.69 10.29 3.10
N MET A 51 16.17 9.65 4.15
CA MET A 51 16.00 10.27 5.47
C MET A 51 17.35 10.63 6.10
N MET A 52 18.42 9.90 5.76
CA MET A 52 19.79 10.21 6.16
C MET A 52 20.45 11.33 5.31
N GLY A 53 19.68 11.96 4.42
CA GLY A 53 20.15 13.08 3.59
C GLY A 53 20.87 12.67 2.30
N MET A 54 20.88 11.39 1.94
CA MET A 54 21.52 10.94 0.70
C MET A 54 20.66 11.28 -0.51
N GLY A 55 21.22 11.97 -1.50
CA GLY A 55 20.56 12.26 -2.77
C GLY A 55 20.84 11.21 -3.84
N ARG A 56 21.98 10.52 -3.76
CA ARG A 56 22.43 9.50 -4.71
C ARG A 56 22.89 8.24 -4.02
N VAL A 57 22.79 7.13 -4.72
CA VAL A 57 23.16 5.81 -4.20
C VAL A 57 23.76 4.95 -5.32
N PHE A 58 24.63 4.03 -4.93
CA PHE A 58 25.16 2.99 -5.82
C PHE A 58 24.56 1.63 -5.47
N SER A 59 24.62 0.69 -6.43
CA SER A 59 24.09 -0.67 -6.21
C SER A 59 24.72 -1.39 -5.02
N TYR A 60 25.97 -1.11 -4.70
CA TYR A 60 26.64 -1.71 -3.53
C TYR A 60 26.07 -1.18 -2.20
N THR A 61 25.71 0.09 -2.13
CA THR A 61 25.09 0.68 -0.93
C THR A 61 23.70 0.08 -0.68
N ILE A 62 22.90 -0.07 -1.75
CA ILE A 62 21.59 -0.74 -1.66
C ILE A 62 21.77 -2.20 -1.26
N ALA A 63 22.78 -2.87 -1.81
CA ALA A 63 23.08 -4.27 -1.53
C ALA A 63 23.44 -4.50 -0.07
N GLU A 64 24.27 -3.65 0.50
CA GLU A 64 24.67 -3.68 1.91
C GLU A 64 23.45 -3.52 2.83
N GLU A 65 22.60 -2.51 2.59
CA GLU A 65 21.40 -2.27 3.38
C GLU A 65 20.35 -3.38 3.24
N ALA A 66 20.27 -4.01 2.07
CA ALA A 66 19.28 -5.05 1.77
C ALA A 66 19.78 -6.49 2.06
N GLY A 67 21.04 -6.68 2.43
CA GLY A 67 21.62 -8.00 2.68
C GLY A 67 21.72 -8.89 1.43
N VAL A 68 21.99 -8.29 0.28
CA VAL A 68 22.15 -8.99 -1.01
C VAL A 68 23.46 -8.60 -1.70
N THR A 69 23.74 -9.14 -2.88
CA THR A 69 24.92 -8.72 -3.66
C THR A 69 24.59 -7.52 -4.57
N ALA A 70 25.59 -6.69 -4.88
CA ALA A 70 25.43 -5.60 -5.83
C ALA A 70 25.08 -6.09 -7.25
N ASP A 71 25.51 -7.28 -7.63
CA ASP A 71 25.12 -7.93 -8.88
C ASP A 71 23.64 -8.30 -8.88
N GLN A 72 23.10 -8.78 -7.76
CA GLN A 72 21.69 -9.08 -7.63
C GLN A 72 20.85 -7.81 -7.78
N VAL A 73 21.26 -6.70 -7.14
CA VAL A 73 20.57 -5.40 -7.30
C VAL A 73 20.56 -4.97 -8.76
N ARG A 74 21.71 -5.07 -9.46
CA ARG A 74 21.80 -4.71 -10.88
C ARG A 74 20.93 -5.59 -11.77
N LYS A 75 20.91 -6.90 -11.50
CA LYS A 75 20.07 -7.85 -12.23
C LYS A 75 18.58 -7.55 -12.06
N ASP A 76 18.15 -7.33 -10.82
CA ASP A 76 16.77 -6.98 -10.52
C ASP A 76 16.38 -5.65 -11.17
N PHE A 77 17.22 -4.63 -11.07
CA PHE A 77 16.97 -3.33 -11.73
C PHE A 77 16.87 -3.47 -13.24
N SER A 78 17.73 -4.29 -13.85
CA SER A 78 17.67 -4.56 -15.30
C SER A 78 16.37 -5.26 -15.69
N GLU A 79 15.88 -6.21 -14.89
CA GLU A 79 14.61 -6.91 -15.12
C GLU A 79 13.43 -5.94 -15.15
N PHE A 80 13.44 -4.92 -14.30
CA PHE A 80 12.40 -3.89 -14.23
C PHE A 80 12.71 -2.63 -15.07
N GLY A 81 13.69 -2.68 -15.96
CA GLY A 81 14.03 -1.56 -16.84
C GLY A 81 14.65 -0.34 -16.14
N ILE A 82 15.10 -0.50 -14.89
CA ILE A 82 15.78 0.56 -14.14
C ILE A 82 17.24 0.67 -14.61
N LYS A 83 17.56 1.75 -15.30
CA LYS A 83 18.93 2.02 -15.80
C LYS A 83 19.65 2.99 -14.87
N GLY A 84 20.86 2.67 -14.48
CA GLY A 84 21.76 3.54 -13.72
C GLY A 84 22.88 4.11 -14.55
N ASN A 85 23.56 5.14 -14.02
CA ASN A 85 24.78 5.65 -14.58
C ASN A 85 25.99 4.98 -13.91
N LYS A 86 26.88 4.38 -14.73
CA LYS A 86 28.06 3.67 -14.21
C LYS A 86 28.96 4.54 -13.31
N ARG A 87 29.07 5.84 -13.61
CA ARG A 87 29.91 6.79 -12.86
C ARG A 87 29.16 7.59 -11.81
N GLY A 88 27.84 7.79 -12.02
CA GLY A 88 27.01 8.67 -11.19
C GLY A 88 26.03 7.93 -10.26
N GLY A 89 25.96 6.59 -10.31
CA GLY A 89 24.98 5.82 -9.56
C GLY A 89 23.54 6.14 -9.97
N TYR A 90 22.65 6.15 -9.00
CA TYR A 90 21.22 6.42 -9.15
C TYR A 90 20.81 7.62 -8.30
N LEU A 91 19.94 8.48 -8.80
CA LEU A 91 19.21 9.44 -7.97
C LEU A 91 18.16 8.67 -7.16
N ILE A 92 18.10 8.90 -5.84
CA ILE A 92 17.16 8.20 -4.96
C ILE A 92 15.72 8.56 -5.33
N THR A 93 15.45 9.83 -5.66
CA THR A 93 14.12 10.28 -6.08
C THR A 93 13.62 9.55 -7.32
N ASP A 94 14.47 9.43 -8.34
CA ASP A 94 14.12 8.76 -9.59
C ASP A 94 13.91 7.25 -9.40
N LEU A 95 14.72 6.63 -8.52
CA LEU A 95 14.54 5.22 -8.17
C LEU A 95 13.21 4.98 -7.49
N LEU A 96 12.86 5.82 -6.51
CA LEU A 96 11.59 5.71 -5.78
C LEU A 96 10.41 5.88 -6.73
N GLU A 97 10.43 6.88 -7.62
CA GLU A 97 9.39 7.09 -8.62
C GLU A 97 9.23 5.88 -9.55
N LYS A 98 10.33 5.33 -10.07
CA LYS A 98 10.29 4.13 -10.92
C LYS A 98 9.75 2.92 -10.17
N MET A 99 10.10 2.75 -8.90
CA MET A 99 9.57 1.67 -8.07
C MET A 99 8.07 1.84 -7.79
N GLU A 100 7.59 3.07 -7.52
CA GLU A 100 6.17 3.33 -7.38
C GLU A 100 5.41 2.96 -8.68
N ASN A 101 5.96 3.30 -9.84
CA ASN A 101 5.38 2.91 -11.13
C ASN A 101 5.37 1.39 -11.36
N ILE A 102 6.37 0.65 -10.86
CA ILE A 102 6.41 -0.82 -10.92
C ILE A 102 5.30 -1.42 -10.04
N PHE A 103 5.06 -0.85 -8.86
CA PHE A 103 4.11 -1.39 -7.90
C PHE A 103 2.65 -1.05 -8.22
N TYR A 104 2.41 0.19 -8.62
CA TYR A 104 1.05 0.72 -8.74
C TYR A 104 0.66 0.98 -10.21
N GLY A 105 1.65 1.01 -11.14
CA GLY A 105 1.41 1.42 -12.51
C GLY A 105 0.98 2.90 -12.60
N ASN A 106 0.55 3.31 -13.78
CA ASN A 106 -0.02 4.66 -14.00
C ASN A 106 -1.56 4.66 -13.87
N SER A 107 -2.17 3.55 -13.42
CA SER A 107 -3.61 3.43 -13.30
C SER A 107 -4.08 3.82 -11.91
N GLU A 108 -5.09 4.64 -11.84
CA GLU A 108 -5.81 4.91 -10.59
C GLU A 108 -6.53 3.64 -10.11
N HIS A 109 -6.44 3.37 -8.83
CA HIS A 109 -7.08 2.23 -8.18
C HIS A 109 -8.15 2.72 -7.20
N ASN A 110 -9.40 2.39 -7.48
CA ASN A 110 -10.47 2.63 -6.55
C ASN A 110 -10.36 1.67 -5.37
N ILE A 111 -10.34 2.22 -4.17
CA ILE A 111 -10.33 1.50 -2.90
C ILE A 111 -11.51 1.93 -2.04
N ILE A 112 -11.91 1.10 -1.11
CA ILE A 112 -12.97 1.38 -0.14
C ILE A 112 -12.46 1.21 1.29
N LEU A 113 -13.14 1.88 2.22
CA LEU A 113 -12.94 1.68 3.66
C LEU A 113 -14.12 0.90 4.24
N VAL A 114 -13.84 -0.07 5.10
CA VAL A 114 -14.88 -0.76 5.86
C VAL A 114 -14.65 -0.51 7.34
N GLY A 115 -15.58 0.25 7.93
CA GLY A 115 -15.50 0.85 9.26
C GLY A 115 -15.20 2.34 9.21
N MET A 116 -16.15 3.20 9.60
CA MET A 116 -15.99 4.66 9.71
C MET A 116 -15.88 5.11 11.17
N GLY A 117 -15.16 4.35 11.98
CA GLY A 117 -14.70 4.75 13.31
C GLY A 117 -13.58 5.81 13.23
N ASN A 118 -12.93 6.09 14.36
CA ASN A 118 -11.87 7.10 14.40
C ASN A 118 -10.74 6.83 13.37
N LEU A 119 -10.35 5.57 13.22
CA LEU A 119 -9.31 5.20 12.24
C LEU A 119 -9.81 5.34 10.80
N GLY A 120 -11.03 4.90 10.50
CA GLY A 120 -11.63 5.03 9.16
C GLY A 120 -11.76 6.50 8.76
N GLN A 121 -12.22 7.37 9.67
CA GLN A 121 -12.30 8.81 9.43
C GLN A 121 -10.93 9.43 9.18
N ALA A 122 -9.92 9.09 9.98
CA ALA A 122 -8.56 9.58 9.75
C ALA A 122 -7.98 9.15 8.40
N LEU A 123 -8.28 7.92 7.97
CA LEU A 123 -7.82 7.39 6.68
C LEU A 123 -8.61 7.93 5.49
N SER A 124 -9.87 8.31 5.65
CA SER A 124 -10.68 8.84 4.54
C SER A 124 -10.12 10.14 3.96
N GLY A 125 -9.51 10.99 4.81
CA GLY A 125 -8.83 12.23 4.41
C GLY A 125 -7.32 12.10 4.17
N TYR A 126 -6.77 10.87 4.14
CA TYR A 126 -5.34 10.67 4.06
C TYR A 126 -4.80 10.86 2.65
N THR A 127 -4.20 12.02 2.40
CA THR A 127 -3.72 12.45 1.07
C THR A 127 -2.68 11.55 0.42
N MET A 128 -1.95 10.72 1.19
CA MET A 128 -0.99 9.78 0.62
C MET A 128 -1.61 8.69 -0.25
N PHE A 129 -2.90 8.39 -0.10
CA PHE A 129 -3.58 7.48 -1.01
C PHE A 129 -3.60 8.05 -2.43
N ALA A 130 -3.98 9.32 -2.59
CA ALA A 130 -3.97 9.99 -3.89
C ALA A 130 -2.57 10.07 -4.50
N GLN A 131 -1.53 10.30 -3.70
CA GLN A 131 -0.14 10.29 -4.17
C GLN A 131 0.32 8.92 -4.68
N ARG A 132 -0.37 7.85 -4.29
CA ARG A 132 -0.12 6.46 -4.73
C ARG A 132 -1.13 5.95 -5.74
N HIS A 133 -1.83 6.85 -6.43
CA HIS A 133 -2.88 6.51 -7.40
C HIS A 133 -4.00 5.64 -6.81
N MET A 134 -4.26 5.77 -5.49
CA MET A 134 -5.34 5.09 -4.79
C MET A 134 -6.42 6.11 -4.42
N ASN A 135 -7.63 5.93 -4.98
CA ASN A 135 -8.77 6.79 -4.70
C ASN A 135 -9.70 6.09 -3.71
N VAL A 136 -9.84 6.65 -2.51
CA VAL A 136 -10.86 6.19 -1.56
C VAL A 136 -12.20 6.70 -2.04
N ILE A 137 -13.01 5.84 -2.67
CA ILE A 137 -14.25 6.24 -3.34
C ILE A 137 -15.48 6.17 -2.44
N ALA A 138 -15.44 5.33 -1.42
CA ALA A 138 -16.56 5.12 -0.49
C ALA A 138 -16.07 4.47 0.80
N ALA A 139 -16.87 4.64 1.86
CA ALA A 139 -16.72 3.89 3.09
C ALA A 139 -18.02 3.14 3.43
N PHE A 140 -17.90 2.14 4.29
CA PHE A 140 -18.99 1.31 4.78
C PHE A 140 -18.97 1.24 6.29
N ASP A 141 -20.14 1.29 6.90
CA ASP A 141 -20.30 1.12 8.35
C ASP A 141 -21.62 0.42 8.66
N ILE A 142 -21.74 -0.12 9.86
CA ILE A 142 -23.00 -0.70 10.37
C ILE A 142 -23.86 0.34 11.08
N ASP A 143 -23.28 1.46 11.50
CA ASP A 143 -23.98 2.52 12.24
C ASP A 143 -24.74 3.45 11.29
N PRO A 144 -26.10 3.44 11.30
CA PRO A 144 -26.92 4.29 10.44
C PRO A 144 -26.69 5.81 10.65
N LEU A 145 -26.20 6.23 11.80
CA LEU A 145 -25.94 7.63 12.07
C LEU A 145 -24.83 8.16 11.17
N LYS A 146 -23.86 7.32 10.80
CA LYS A 146 -22.75 7.70 9.94
C LYS A 146 -23.15 7.92 8.48
N PHE A 147 -24.26 7.37 8.03
CA PHE A 147 -24.78 7.61 6.67
C PHE A 147 -25.38 9.03 6.53
N ARG A 148 -25.75 9.66 7.64
CA ARG A 148 -26.39 10.98 7.67
C ARG A 148 -25.42 12.14 7.89
N ILE A 149 -24.22 11.83 8.39
CA ILE A 149 -23.19 12.83 8.64
C ILE A 149 -22.46 13.10 7.31
N ARG A 150 -22.20 14.38 7.03
CA ARG A 150 -21.43 14.77 5.85
C ARG A 150 -19.94 14.39 6.08
N HIS A 151 -19.48 13.43 5.31
CA HIS A 151 -18.07 13.03 5.23
C HIS A 151 -17.45 13.51 3.92
N GLU A 152 -16.13 13.46 3.80
CA GLU A 152 -15.43 13.77 2.55
C GLU A 152 -15.75 12.75 1.44
N ILE A 153 -16.03 11.52 1.84
CA ILE A 153 -16.44 10.41 0.96
C ILE A 153 -17.82 9.89 1.39
N PRO A 154 -18.62 9.34 0.48
CA PRO A 154 -19.91 8.76 0.82
C PRO A 154 -19.76 7.54 1.73
N VAL A 155 -20.64 7.42 2.73
CA VAL A 155 -20.70 6.27 3.65
C VAL A 155 -21.98 5.48 3.40
N TYR A 156 -21.86 4.19 3.19
CA TYR A 156 -22.95 3.29 2.87
C TYR A 156 -23.10 2.16 3.91
N PRO A 157 -24.30 1.57 4.03
CA PRO A 157 -24.44 0.32 4.76
C PRO A 157 -23.73 -0.84 4.06
N LEU A 158 -23.28 -1.85 4.82
CA LEU A 158 -22.59 -3.03 4.27
C LEU A 158 -23.40 -3.75 3.19
N SER A 159 -24.74 -3.70 3.24
CA SER A 159 -25.61 -4.30 2.21
C SER A 159 -25.38 -3.77 0.78
N LYS A 160 -24.77 -2.59 0.64
CA LYS A 160 -24.40 -2.00 -0.66
C LYS A 160 -22.98 -2.34 -1.13
N LEU A 161 -22.24 -3.14 -0.35
CA LEU A 161 -20.82 -3.42 -0.61
C LEU A 161 -20.60 -4.01 -2.03
N ASN A 162 -21.31 -5.07 -2.36
CA ASN A 162 -21.17 -5.75 -3.66
C ASN A 162 -21.54 -4.85 -4.85
N GLU A 163 -22.59 -4.04 -4.71
CA GLU A 163 -23.01 -3.08 -5.72
C GLU A 163 -21.90 -2.08 -6.04
N VAL A 164 -21.32 -1.45 -4.99
CA VAL A 164 -20.25 -0.47 -5.13
C VAL A 164 -18.97 -1.10 -5.69
N ILE A 165 -18.60 -2.29 -5.22
CA ILE A 165 -17.41 -3.01 -5.71
C ILE A 165 -17.50 -3.23 -7.23
N GLN A 166 -18.64 -3.68 -7.71
CA GLN A 166 -18.84 -3.97 -9.13
C GLN A 166 -18.92 -2.71 -9.98
N CYS A 167 -19.75 -1.73 -9.57
CA CYS A 167 -19.94 -0.49 -10.32
C CYS A 167 -18.66 0.32 -10.49
N TYR A 168 -17.84 0.41 -9.44
CA TYR A 168 -16.64 1.24 -9.44
C TYR A 168 -15.34 0.47 -9.65
N LYS A 169 -15.41 -0.84 -9.96
CA LYS A 169 -14.24 -1.70 -10.20
C LYS A 169 -13.22 -1.59 -9.07
N VAL A 170 -13.69 -1.68 -7.84
CA VAL A 170 -12.85 -1.59 -6.64
C VAL A 170 -11.75 -2.66 -6.67
N LYS A 171 -10.52 -2.26 -6.36
CA LYS A 171 -9.33 -3.13 -6.40
C LYS A 171 -8.88 -3.58 -5.02
N ALA A 172 -9.16 -2.80 -3.98
CA ALA A 172 -8.78 -3.12 -2.61
C ALA A 172 -9.78 -2.54 -1.61
N ALA A 173 -9.83 -3.15 -0.43
CA ALA A 173 -10.55 -2.64 0.72
C ALA A 173 -9.60 -2.49 1.91
N ILE A 174 -9.75 -1.41 2.66
CA ILE A 174 -9.07 -1.20 3.95
C ILE A 174 -10.10 -1.46 5.04
N ILE A 175 -9.80 -2.42 5.91
CA ILE A 175 -10.69 -2.83 7.00
C ILE A 175 -10.24 -2.14 8.28
N THR A 176 -11.12 -1.32 8.85
CA THR A 176 -10.91 -0.52 10.06
C THR A 176 -11.97 -0.78 11.11
N VAL A 177 -12.52 -1.98 11.11
CA VAL A 177 -13.47 -2.46 12.13
C VAL A 177 -12.74 -3.11 13.31
N PRO A 178 -13.39 -3.30 14.46
CA PRO A 178 -12.85 -4.07 15.57
C PRO A 178 -12.45 -5.50 15.15
N GLU A 179 -11.43 -6.06 15.80
CA GLU A 179 -10.85 -7.38 15.45
C GLU A 179 -11.91 -8.48 15.37
N ILE A 180 -12.90 -8.47 16.27
CA ILE A 180 -13.99 -9.45 16.33
C ILE A 180 -14.84 -9.48 15.04
N SER A 181 -14.96 -8.34 14.36
CA SER A 181 -15.76 -8.22 13.12
C SER A 181 -14.91 -8.31 11.84
N ALA A 182 -13.58 -8.27 11.96
CA ALA A 182 -12.69 -8.19 10.80
C ALA A 182 -12.77 -9.42 9.90
N GLN A 183 -12.90 -10.62 10.49
CA GLN A 183 -13.00 -11.87 9.72
C GLN A 183 -14.29 -11.92 8.91
N GLN A 184 -15.43 -11.57 9.52
CA GLN A 184 -16.72 -11.54 8.83
C GLN A 184 -16.67 -10.57 7.63
N VAL A 185 -16.09 -9.37 7.82
CA VAL A 185 -15.93 -8.39 6.73
C VAL A 185 -15.01 -8.94 5.63
N CYS A 186 -13.94 -9.64 5.99
CA CYS A 186 -13.07 -10.29 5.00
C CYS A 186 -13.82 -11.33 4.17
N ASP A 187 -14.70 -12.10 4.80
CA ASP A 187 -15.48 -13.15 4.13
C ASP A 187 -16.54 -12.54 3.19
N GLU A 188 -17.08 -11.37 3.53
CA GLU A 188 -18.01 -10.63 2.65
C GLU A 188 -17.33 -9.95 1.44
N LEU A 189 -16.01 -9.72 1.51
CA LEU A 189 -15.22 -9.08 0.46
C LEU A 189 -14.66 -10.09 -0.57
N VAL A 190 -14.77 -11.39 -0.34
CA VAL A 190 -14.18 -12.48 -1.15
C VAL A 190 -15.24 -13.23 -1.93
#